data_1f02493e78d6fcbc9789bb513f2ec53e
#
_entry.id   1f02493e78d6fcbc9789bb513f2ec53e
#
_cell.length_a   1.000
_cell.length_b   1.000
_cell.length_c   1.000
_cell.angle_alpha   90.00
_cell.angle_beta   90.00
_cell.angle_gamma   90.00
#
_symmetry.space_group_name_H-M   'P 1'
#
loop_
_entity.id
_entity.type
_entity.pdbx_description
1 polymer ?
#
loop_
_entity_poly.entity_id
_entity_poly.type
_entity_poly.pdbx_seq_one_letter_code
_entity_poly.pdbx_strand_id
1 'polypeptide(L)'
;MRKKRRVLESGPLEAATERERSVTNSLWAHLAGLVRQHDHRRILYTSVEAEAGTTVIAAQSVVGLVRNTRTSAALVEIDIEDPELAGYIGVESEPGLAELLEGSSGLGRVSKSMYGCPGLTVVPAGTSRLIVPGEFATDTVGDHMAKLREEHQCLFIDAPPILTHPQTRLMLEYVDGVILVLRARATQKKRLREVERLLDDMNVPIFGAVLNRYRSDMPFGRD
;
A
#
# COMPACT_ATOMS: atom_id res chain seq x y z
N MET A 1 -37.02 12.85 7.76
CA MET A 1 -35.78 13.59 7.40
C MET A 1 -34.92 12.68 6.52
N ARG A 2 -34.81 12.99 5.21
CA ARG A 2 -33.98 12.23 4.27
C ARG A 2 -32.51 12.60 4.51
N LYS A 3 -31.68 11.65 4.98
CA LYS A 3 -30.21 11.78 5.00
C LYS A 3 -29.75 11.96 3.53
N LYS A 4 -29.26 13.16 3.21
CA LYS A 4 -28.54 13.40 1.94
C LYS A 4 -27.36 12.43 1.90
N ARG A 5 -27.37 11.46 0.96
CA ARG A 5 -26.17 10.74 0.55
C ARG A 5 -25.15 11.80 0.10
N ARG A 6 -24.09 12.00 0.86
CA ARG A 6 -22.90 12.68 0.37
C ARG A 6 -22.39 11.83 -0.79
N VAL A 7 -22.48 12.33 -1.98
CA VAL A 7 -21.71 11.82 -3.12
C VAL A 7 -20.27 12.16 -2.75
N LEU A 8 -19.46 11.14 -2.47
CA LEU A 8 -18.02 11.29 -2.32
C LEU A 8 -17.53 11.76 -3.69
N GLU A 9 -16.98 12.97 -3.75
CA GLU A 9 -16.30 13.47 -4.95
C GLU A 9 -15.14 12.50 -5.24
N SER A 10 -14.86 12.25 -6.53
CA SER A 10 -13.76 11.43 -6.98
C SER A 10 -12.47 11.85 -6.29
N GLY A 11 -11.82 10.91 -5.60
CA GLY A 11 -10.58 11.19 -4.85
C GLY A 11 -9.42 11.57 -5.78
N PRO A 12 -8.29 12.05 -5.23
CA PRO A 12 -7.11 12.50 -6.00
C PRO A 12 -6.55 11.46 -6.98
N LEU A 13 -6.87 10.19 -6.78
CA LEU A 13 -6.47 9.10 -7.67
C LEU A 13 -6.90 9.31 -9.14
N GLU A 14 -8.07 9.92 -9.37
CA GLU A 14 -8.56 10.20 -10.73
C GLU A 14 -7.88 11.41 -11.38
N ALA A 15 -7.28 12.29 -10.57
CA ALA A 15 -6.58 13.49 -11.00
C ALA A 15 -5.09 13.25 -11.35
N ALA A 16 -4.62 11.99 -11.35
CA ALA A 16 -3.22 11.66 -11.63
C ALA A 16 -2.77 12.18 -13.00
N THR A 17 -1.59 12.80 -13.03
CA THR A 17 -0.97 13.33 -14.26
C THR A 17 -0.60 12.20 -15.22
N GLU A 18 -0.43 12.52 -16.52
CA GLU A 18 -0.01 11.56 -17.55
C GLU A 18 1.32 10.86 -17.21
N ARG A 19 2.21 11.55 -16.53
CA ARG A 19 3.52 11.04 -16.10
C ARG A 19 3.42 10.06 -14.94
N GLU A 20 2.56 10.33 -13.98
CA GLU A 20 2.24 9.41 -12.88
C GLU A 20 1.58 8.14 -13.43
N ARG A 21 0.68 8.27 -14.39
CA ARG A 21 0.07 7.14 -15.10
C ARG A 21 1.09 6.28 -15.84
N SER A 22 2.14 6.84 -16.42
CA SER A 22 3.18 6.08 -17.13
C SER A 22 3.99 5.19 -16.19
N VAL A 23 4.43 5.70 -15.04
CA VAL A 23 5.14 4.92 -14.01
C VAL A 23 4.24 3.82 -13.45
N THR A 24 2.99 4.18 -13.17
CA THR A 24 2.00 3.25 -12.64
C THR A 24 1.65 2.15 -13.64
N ASN A 25 1.58 2.47 -14.94
CA ASN A 25 1.33 1.48 -16.00
C ASN A 25 2.44 0.42 -16.08
N SER A 26 3.69 0.80 -15.89
CA SER A 26 4.80 -0.15 -15.83
C SER A 26 4.75 -1.00 -14.56
N LEU A 27 4.35 -0.40 -13.43
CA LEU A 27 4.34 -1.08 -12.14
C LEU A 27 3.21 -2.11 -12.03
N TRP A 28 1.96 -1.79 -12.42
CA TRP A 28 0.89 -2.80 -12.38
C TRP A 28 1.18 -3.99 -13.31
N ALA A 29 1.83 -3.77 -14.46
CA ALA A 29 2.24 -4.85 -15.35
C ALA A 29 3.30 -5.74 -14.70
N HIS A 30 4.24 -5.16 -13.95
CA HIS A 30 5.21 -5.90 -13.16
C HIS A 30 4.51 -6.73 -12.06
N LEU A 31 3.57 -6.14 -11.32
CA LEU A 31 2.75 -6.86 -10.33
C LEU A 31 2.00 -8.03 -10.96
N ALA A 32 1.40 -7.83 -12.14
CA ALA A 32 0.72 -8.90 -12.85
C ALA A 32 1.67 -10.07 -13.20
N GLY A 33 2.92 -9.75 -13.51
CA GLY A 33 3.98 -10.75 -13.71
C GLY A 33 4.30 -11.54 -12.43
N LEU A 34 4.50 -10.85 -11.31
CA LEU A 34 4.76 -11.48 -10.00
C LEU A 34 3.64 -12.44 -9.59
N VAL A 35 2.39 -11.97 -9.70
CA VAL A 35 1.21 -12.76 -9.33
C VAL A 35 1.03 -13.99 -10.22
N ARG A 36 1.25 -13.86 -11.54
CA ARG A 36 0.96 -14.94 -12.51
C ARG A 36 2.09 -15.96 -12.63
N GLN A 37 3.35 -15.53 -12.52
CA GLN A 37 4.52 -16.37 -12.80
C GLN A 37 5.12 -17.00 -11.55
N HIS A 38 4.99 -16.33 -10.41
CA HIS A 38 5.69 -16.71 -9.19
C HIS A 38 4.77 -17.01 -8.00
N ASP A 39 3.45 -16.90 -8.17
CA ASP A 39 2.44 -17.05 -7.09
C ASP A 39 2.67 -16.11 -5.90
N HIS A 40 3.41 -15.01 -6.12
CA HIS A 40 3.65 -13.98 -5.11
C HIS A 40 2.42 -13.10 -4.97
N ARG A 41 1.73 -13.25 -3.87
CA ARG A 41 0.39 -12.68 -3.69
C ARG A 41 0.26 -11.76 -2.47
N ARG A 42 1.32 -11.66 -1.67
CA ARG A 42 1.39 -10.82 -0.48
C ARG A 42 2.58 -9.88 -0.64
N ILE A 43 2.30 -8.63 -0.96
CA ILE A 43 3.34 -7.65 -1.33
C ILE A 43 3.22 -6.43 -0.42
N LEU A 44 4.32 -6.06 0.22
CA LEU A 44 4.40 -4.87 1.06
C LEU A 44 5.08 -3.73 0.31
N TYR A 45 4.45 -2.56 0.32
CA TYR A 45 5.04 -1.31 -0.11
C TYR A 45 5.60 -0.56 1.10
N THR A 46 6.83 -0.10 1.01
CA THR A 46 7.43 0.74 2.03
C THR A 46 8.50 1.64 1.42
N SER A 47 9.05 2.52 2.22
CA SER A 47 10.10 3.45 1.81
C SER A 47 11.28 3.43 2.78
N VAL A 48 12.36 4.10 2.37
CA VAL A 48 13.55 4.32 3.21
C VAL A 48 13.33 5.51 4.15
N GLU A 49 12.62 6.53 3.69
CA GLU A 49 12.29 7.75 4.43
C GLU A 49 10.83 8.18 4.20
N ALA A 50 10.35 9.06 5.07
CA ALA A 50 9.02 9.65 4.96
C ALA A 50 8.84 10.47 3.67
N GLU A 51 7.59 10.74 3.30
CA GLU A 51 7.20 11.52 2.11
C GLU A 51 7.74 10.98 0.77
N ALA A 52 8.08 9.71 0.69
CA ALA A 52 8.48 9.09 -0.57
C ALA A 52 7.29 8.91 -1.54
N GLY A 53 6.06 9.00 -1.04
CA GLY A 53 4.81 8.81 -1.78
C GLY A 53 4.43 7.34 -1.92
N THR A 54 4.70 6.55 -0.89
CA THR A 54 4.44 5.10 -0.85
C THR A 54 2.98 4.80 -1.08
N THR A 55 2.07 5.44 -0.33
CA THR A 55 0.62 5.30 -0.42
C THR A 55 0.10 5.58 -1.82
N VAL A 56 0.58 6.64 -2.46
CA VAL A 56 0.20 7.00 -3.84
C VAL A 56 0.61 5.90 -4.82
N ILE A 57 1.85 5.42 -4.72
CA ILE A 57 2.39 4.37 -5.61
C ILE A 57 1.66 3.04 -5.38
N ALA A 58 1.43 2.65 -4.12
CA ALA A 58 0.68 1.45 -3.76
C ALA A 58 -0.75 1.52 -4.33
N ALA A 59 -1.50 2.56 -4.01
CA ALA A 59 -2.87 2.74 -4.46
C ALA A 59 -2.99 2.70 -5.99
N GLN A 60 -2.19 3.50 -6.70
CA GLN A 60 -2.24 3.57 -8.16
C GLN A 60 -1.90 2.23 -8.82
N SER A 61 -0.85 1.55 -8.36
CA SER A 61 -0.41 0.29 -8.95
C SER A 61 -1.40 -0.84 -8.71
N VAL A 62 -1.99 -0.92 -7.51
CA VAL A 62 -2.99 -1.94 -7.17
C VAL A 62 -4.30 -1.69 -7.91
N VAL A 63 -4.78 -0.44 -7.97
CA VAL A 63 -5.95 -0.08 -8.79
C VAL A 63 -5.69 -0.39 -10.26
N GLY A 64 -4.50 -0.06 -10.77
CA GLY A 64 -4.09 -0.41 -12.14
C GLY A 64 -4.12 -1.92 -12.38
N LEU A 65 -3.58 -2.72 -11.47
CA LEU A 65 -3.61 -4.19 -11.54
C LEU A 65 -5.05 -4.71 -11.62
N VAL A 66 -5.91 -4.34 -10.66
CA VAL A 66 -7.30 -4.81 -10.58
C VAL A 66 -8.09 -4.44 -11.82
N ARG A 67 -8.00 -3.18 -12.28
CA ARG A 67 -8.75 -2.70 -13.45
C ARG A 67 -8.32 -3.38 -14.76
N ASN A 68 -7.03 -3.70 -14.91
CA ASN A 68 -6.50 -4.23 -16.16
C ASN A 68 -6.47 -5.76 -16.22
N THR A 69 -6.48 -6.46 -15.07
CA THR A 69 -6.32 -7.92 -15.03
C THR A 69 -7.54 -8.68 -14.51
N ARG A 70 -8.50 -7.97 -13.92
CA ARG A 70 -9.65 -8.54 -13.17
C ARG A 70 -9.22 -9.36 -11.94
N THR A 71 -8.00 -9.18 -11.46
CA THR A 71 -7.51 -9.79 -10.22
C THR A 71 -8.26 -9.17 -9.04
N SER A 72 -8.77 -9.97 -8.11
CA SER A 72 -9.29 -9.44 -6.86
C SER A 72 -8.15 -9.17 -5.90
N ALA A 73 -8.18 -8.02 -5.22
CA ALA A 73 -7.11 -7.61 -4.32
C ALA A 73 -7.65 -6.93 -3.06
N ALA A 74 -6.94 -7.12 -1.92
CA ALA A 74 -7.07 -6.28 -0.75
C ALA A 74 -5.86 -5.35 -0.67
N LEU A 75 -6.07 -4.08 -0.31
CA LEU A 75 -5.04 -3.09 0.01
C LEU A 75 -5.26 -2.61 1.43
N VAL A 76 -4.30 -2.87 2.31
CA VAL A 76 -4.36 -2.59 3.75
C VAL A 76 -3.35 -1.52 4.09
N GLU A 77 -3.77 -0.44 4.73
CA GLU A 77 -2.89 0.59 5.25
C GLU A 77 -2.53 0.28 6.71
N ILE A 78 -1.23 0.26 7.01
CA ILE A 78 -0.73 0.03 8.37
C ILE A 78 -0.08 1.27 8.98
N ASP A 79 -0.08 2.40 8.28
CA ASP A 79 0.36 3.68 8.81
C ASP A 79 -0.77 4.34 9.61
N ILE A 80 -0.83 4.00 10.91
CA ILE A 80 -1.85 4.54 11.84
C ILE A 80 -1.49 5.95 12.29
N GLU A 81 -0.20 6.32 12.23
CA GLU A 81 0.28 7.62 12.70
C GLU A 81 -0.05 8.74 11.70
N ASP A 82 0.07 8.47 10.39
CA ASP A 82 -0.19 9.44 9.32
C ASP A 82 -0.96 8.78 8.15
N PRO A 83 -2.26 8.41 8.37
CA PRO A 83 -3.05 7.68 7.40
C PRO A 83 -3.46 8.57 6.21
N GLU A 84 -3.12 8.16 4.99
CA GLU A 84 -3.41 8.89 3.76
C GLU A 84 -4.29 8.11 2.77
N LEU A 85 -4.33 6.78 2.86
CA LEU A 85 -4.91 5.91 1.83
C LEU A 85 -6.40 6.17 1.61
N ALA A 86 -7.17 6.29 2.68
CA ALA A 86 -8.62 6.51 2.61
C ALA A 86 -8.96 7.80 1.86
N GLY A 87 -8.27 8.90 2.20
CA GLY A 87 -8.43 10.19 1.54
C GLY A 87 -7.99 10.17 0.08
N TYR A 88 -6.91 9.44 -0.23
CA TYR A 88 -6.39 9.32 -1.60
C TYR A 88 -7.31 8.51 -2.52
N ILE A 89 -7.86 7.39 -2.03
CA ILE A 89 -8.76 6.51 -2.80
C ILE A 89 -10.21 7.03 -2.82
N GLY A 90 -10.61 7.83 -1.83
CA GLY A 90 -11.98 8.34 -1.69
C GLY A 90 -12.92 7.35 -1.02
N VAL A 91 -12.45 6.65 0.02
CA VAL A 91 -13.27 5.79 0.89
C VAL A 91 -13.38 6.37 2.30
N GLU A 92 -14.30 5.83 3.11
CA GLU A 92 -14.39 6.21 4.52
C GLU A 92 -13.14 5.71 5.27
N SER A 93 -12.54 6.57 6.11
CA SER A 93 -11.35 6.24 6.92
C SER A 93 -11.66 5.36 8.12
N GLU A 94 -12.92 5.35 8.58
CA GLU A 94 -13.37 4.63 9.77
C GLU A 94 -14.57 3.71 9.52
N PRO A 95 -14.69 2.61 10.27
CA PRO A 95 -13.64 1.97 11.02
C PRO A 95 -12.58 1.37 10.07
N GLY A 96 -11.33 1.23 10.56
CA GLY A 96 -10.21 0.69 9.80
C GLY A 96 -9.45 -0.41 10.57
N LEU A 97 -8.17 -0.60 10.22
CA LEU A 97 -7.30 -1.62 10.79
C LEU A 97 -7.15 -1.46 12.31
N ALA A 98 -7.04 -0.22 12.79
CA ALA A 98 -6.90 0.03 14.22
C ALA A 98 -8.09 -0.51 15.01
N GLU A 99 -9.33 -0.22 14.58
CA GLU A 99 -10.55 -0.72 15.22
C GLU A 99 -10.72 -2.24 15.07
N LEU A 100 -10.15 -2.82 14.00
CA LEU A 100 -10.10 -4.27 13.83
C LEU A 100 -9.19 -4.94 14.86
N LEU A 101 -7.98 -4.40 15.05
CA LEU A 101 -6.99 -4.93 16.00
C LEU A 101 -7.43 -4.77 17.44
N GLU A 102 -8.12 -3.69 17.78
CA GLU A 102 -8.75 -3.51 19.10
C GLU A 102 -9.94 -4.44 19.35
N GLY A 103 -10.46 -5.10 18.31
CA GLY A 103 -11.67 -5.91 18.41
C GLY A 103 -12.98 -5.11 18.50
N SER A 104 -12.93 -3.79 18.32
CA SER A 104 -14.11 -2.92 18.32
C SER A 104 -14.90 -2.96 17.00
N SER A 105 -14.29 -3.45 15.93
CA SER A 105 -14.93 -3.69 14.63
C SER A 105 -14.50 -5.00 14.00
N GLY A 106 -15.40 -5.62 13.25
CA GLY A 106 -15.11 -6.86 12.50
C GLY A 106 -14.59 -6.56 11.09
N LEU A 107 -13.90 -7.55 10.48
CA LEU A 107 -13.26 -7.45 9.16
C LEU A 107 -14.21 -6.90 8.07
N GLY A 108 -15.46 -7.38 8.01
CA GLY A 108 -16.43 -6.91 7.01
C GLY A 108 -16.85 -5.44 7.16
N ARG A 109 -16.68 -4.82 8.32
CA ARG A 109 -16.97 -3.39 8.53
C ARG A 109 -15.79 -2.49 8.18
N VAL A 110 -14.58 -2.96 8.41
CA VAL A 110 -13.35 -2.22 8.07
C VAL A 110 -13.01 -2.34 6.60
N SER A 111 -13.49 -3.37 5.92
CA SER A 111 -13.33 -3.59 4.47
C SER A 111 -14.22 -2.63 3.69
N LYS A 112 -13.62 -1.73 2.92
CA LYS A 112 -14.30 -0.73 2.10
C LYS A 112 -14.19 -1.11 0.62
N SER A 113 -15.27 -0.90 -0.13
CA SER A 113 -15.25 -1.05 -1.59
C SER A 113 -14.94 0.27 -2.25
N MET A 114 -14.00 0.27 -3.19
CA MET A 114 -13.69 1.46 -3.97
C MET A 114 -14.68 1.63 -5.13
N TYR A 115 -15.23 2.84 -5.29
CA TYR A 115 -16.07 3.16 -6.45
C TYR A 115 -15.28 3.02 -7.76
N GLY A 116 -15.88 2.40 -8.77
CA GLY A 116 -15.23 2.17 -10.08
C GLY A 116 -14.11 1.13 -10.09
N CYS A 117 -13.93 0.36 -8.98
CA CYS A 117 -12.97 -0.73 -8.89
C CYS A 117 -13.51 -1.90 -8.04
N PRO A 118 -14.54 -2.63 -8.52
CA PRO A 118 -15.28 -3.59 -7.68
C PRO A 118 -14.45 -4.80 -7.22
N GLY A 119 -13.29 -5.06 -7.84
CA GLY A 119 -12.37 -6.12 -7.41
C GLY A 119 -11.38 -5.69 -6.33
N LEU A 120 -11.42 -4.44 -5.88
CA LEU A 120 -10.53 -3.91 -4.85
C LEU A 120 -11.28 -3.70 -3.53
N THR A 121 -10.79 -4.36 -2.49
CA THR A 121 -11.14 -4.09 -1.09
C THR A 121 -10.04 -3.24 -0.47
N VAL A 122 -10.42 -2.17 0.22
CA VAL A 122 -9.50 -1.28 0.93
C VAL A 122 -9.77 -1.38 2.43
N VAL A 123 -8.72 -1.62 3.21
CA VAL A 123 -8.77 -1.54 4.68
C VAL A 123 -7.91 -0.33 5.08
N PRO A 124 -8.52 0.81 5.39
CA PRO A 124 -7.80 1.99 5.84
C PRO A 124 -7.19 1.76 7.22
N ALA A 125 -6.24 2.58 7.62
CA ALA A 125 -5.59 2.47 8.93
C ALA A 125 -6.58 2.63 10.10
N GLY A 126 -7.66 3.40 9.92
CA GLY A 126 -8.57 3.76 11.01
C GLY A 126 -8.07 4.98 11.78
N THR A 127 -8.62 5.19 12.98
CA THR A 127 -8.32 6.39 13.79
C THR A 127 -8.10 6.10 15.26
N SER A 128 -8.15 4.85 15.68
CA SER A 128 -7.89 4.51 17.06
C SER A 128 -6.45 4.87 17.45
N ARG A 129 -6.32 5.58 18.57
CA ARG A 129 -5.04 5.98 19.15
C ARG A 129 -4.53 5.03 20.23
N LEU A 130 -5.24 3.92 20.44
CA LEU A 130 -4.90 2.93 21.48
C LEU A 130 -3.90 1.88 20.94
N ILE A 131 -3.79 1.77 19.62
CA ILE A 131 -2.91 0.80 18.98
C ILE A 131 -1.44 1.22 19.16
N VAL A 132 -0.67 0.30 19.70
CA VAL A 132 0.80 0.42 19.80
C VAL A 132 1.48 -0.54 18.82
N PRO A 133 2.72 -0.25 18.36
CA PRO A 133 3.42 -1.11 17.41
C PRO A 133 3.49 -2.58 17.80
N GLY A 134 3.52 -2.90 19.11
CA GLY A 134 3.53 -4.28 19.62
C GLY A 134 2.27 -5.09 19.27
N GLU A 135 1.14 -4.45 19.00
CA GLU A 135 -0.07 -5.15 18.61
C GLU A 135 -0.01 -5.75 17.21
N PHE A 136 0.89 -5.24 16.36
CA PHE A 136 1.22 -5.86 15.08
C PHE A 136 2.01 -7.16 15.21
N ALA A 137 2.57 -7.47 16.37
CA ALA A 137 3.28 -8.71 16.65
C ALA A 137 2.38 -9.84 17.18
N THR A 138 1.06 -9.67 17.14
CA THR A 138 0.11 -10.65 17.64
C THR A 138 -0.35 -11.60 16.54
N ASP A 139 -0.68 -12.85 16.92
CA ASP A 139 -1.30 -13.83 16.02
C ASP A 139 -2.57 -13.29 15.34
N THR A 140 -3.25 -12.35 16.01
CA THR A 140 -4.47 -11.70 15.52
C THR A 140 -4.25 -10.97 14.20
N VAL A 141 -3.10 -10.30 14.01
CA VAL A 141 -2.78 -9.63 12.74
C VAL A 141 -2.61 -10.67 11.64
N GLY A 142 -1.85 -11.73 11.91
CA GLY A 142 -1.67 -12.84 10.99
C GLY A 142 -2.99 -13.47 10.55
N ASP A 143 -3.90 -13.71 11.49
CA ASP A 143 -5.24 -14.25 11.23
C ASP A 143 -6.07 -13.34 10.31
N HIS A 144 -6.03 -12.02 10.53
CA HIS A 144 -6.74 -11.08 9.69
C HIS A 144 -6.14 -10.99 8.28
N MET A 145 -4.80 -11.00 8.15
CA MET A 145 -4.12 -11.04 6.86
C MET A 145 -4.42 -12.35 6.11
N ALA A 146 -4.48 -13.48 6.82
CA ALA A 146 -4.87 -14.77 6.25
C ALA A 146 -6.30 -14.75 5.70
N LYS A 147 -7.27 -14.23 6.47
CA LYS A 147 -8.66 -14.09 6.03
C LYS A 147 -8.81 -13.20 4.80
N LEU A 148 -8.16 -12.04 4.78
CA LEU A 148 -8.15 -11.18 3.59
C LEU A 148 -7.56 -11.90 2.39
N ARG A 149 -6.54 -12.74 2.61
CA ARG A 149 -5.91 -13.52 1.56
C ARG A 149 -6.79 -14.67 1.05
N GLU A 150 -7.65 -15.25 1.90
CA GLU A 150 -8.65 -16.25 1.47
C GLU A 150 -9.75 -15.64 0.60
N GLU A 151 -10.17 -14.41 0.89
CA GLU A 151 -11.22 -13.71 0.15
C GLU A 151 -10.74 -13.07 -1.16
N HIS A 152 -9.41 -12.81 -1.28
CA HIS A 152 -8.81 -12.11 -2.41
C HIS A 152 -7.64 -12.88 -3.02
N GLN A 153 -7.42 -12.72 -4.33
CA GLN A 153 -6.28 -13.33 -5.02
C GLN A 153 -4.95 -12.72 -4.58
N CYS A 154 -4.94 -11.45 -4.20
CA CYS A 154 -3.74 -10.74 -3.77
C CYS A 154 -4.01 -9.90 -2.53
N LEU A 155 -2.99 -9.76 -1.68
CA LEU A 155 -2.94 -8.87 -0.54
C LEU A 155 -1.78 -7.90 -0.70
N PHE A 156 -2.08 -6.62 -0.66
CA PHE A 156 -1.10 -5.55 -0.68
C PHE A 156 -1.14 -4.78 0.64
N ILE A 157 0.02 -4.42 1.15
CA ILE A 157 0.17 -3.69 2.40
C ILE A 157 0.88 -2.38 2.10
N ASP A 158 0.22 -1.27 2.41
CA ASP A 158 0.81 0.06 2.38
C ASP A 158 1.37 0.38 3.78
N ALA A 159 2.67 0.56 3.85
CA ALA A 159 3.40 0.65 5.10
C ALA A 159 4.28 1.91 5.19
N PRO A 160 4.44 2.49 6.39
CA PRO A 160 5.35 3.59 6.63
C PRO A 160 6.82 3.18 6.46
N PRO A 161 7.79 4.14 6.54
CA PRO A 161 9.20 3.86 6.30
C PRO A 161 9.77 2.76 7.21
N ILE A 162 10.37 1.73 6.60
CA ILE A 162 10.79 0.48 7.26
C ILE A 162 11.86 0.67 8.34
N LEU A 163 12.72 1.70 8.24
CA LEU A 163 13.80 1.93 9.21
C LEU A 163 13.30 2.57 10.51
N THR A 164 12.16 3.26 10.46
CA THR A 164 11.67 4.07 11.58
C THR A 164 10.40 3.53 12.22
N HIS A 165 9.68 2.62 11.56
CA HIS A 165 8.40 2.10 12.03
C HIS A 165 8.48 0.59 12.29
N PRO A 166 8.48 0.17 13.56
CA PRO A 166 8.58 -1.25 13.93
C PRO A 166 7.48 -2.13 13.31
N GLN A 167 6.24 -1.61 13.23
CA GLN A 167 5.11 -2.35 12.64
C GLN A 167 5.40 -2.77 11.19
N THR A 168 6.11 -1.97 10.40
CA THR A 168 6.50 -2.34 9.04
C THR A 168 7.41 -3.57 9.02
N ARG A 169 8.34 -3.68 9.98
CA ARG A 169 9.24 -4.84 10.10
C ARG A 169 8.49 -6.08 10.54
N LEU A 170 7.55 -5.95 11.48
CA LEU A 170 6.72 -7.06 11.93
C LEU A 170 5.86 -7.63 10.79
N MET A 171 5.41 -6.79 9.88
CA MET A 171 4.63 -7.24 8.71
C MET A 171 5.44 -8.02 7.69
N LEU A 172 6.79 -8.00 7.74
CA LEU A 172 7.62 -8.76 6.81
C LEU A 172 7.43 -10.28 6.93
N GLU A 173 6.99 -10.78 8.08
CA GLU A 173 6.69 -12.20 8.29
C GLU A 173 5.46 -12.68 7.50
N TYR A 174 4.60 -11.75 7.08
CA TYR A 174 3.33 -12.06 6.42
C TYR A 174 3.34 -11.79 4.91
N VAL A 175 4.50 -11.44 4.32
CA VAL A 175 4.58 -11.09 2.90
C VAL A 175 5.56 -11.95 2.12
N ASP A 176 5.36 -12.04 0.82
CA ASP A 176 6.21 -12.79 -0.09
C ASP A 176 7.39 -11.92 -0.58
N GLY A 177 7.28 -10.59 -0.46
CA GLY A 177 8.34 -9.66 -0.82
C GLY A 177 7.89 -8.19 -0.76
N VAL A 178 8.84 -7.31 -1.04
CA VAL A 178 8.71 -5.87 -0.83
C VAL A 178 8.90 -5.10 -2.13
N ILE A 179 8.11 -4.04 -2.33
CA ILE A 179 8.37 -2.97 -3.29
C ILE A 179 8.86 -1.75 -2.52
N LEU A 180 10.07 -1.28 -2.82
CA LEU A 180 10.66 -0.11 -2.21
C LEU A 180 10.30 1.15 -3.00
N VAL A 181 9.77 2.16 -2.33
CA VAL A 181 9.54 3.49 -2.90
C VAL A 181 10.68 4.41 -2.45
N LEU A 182 11.44 4.89 -3.42
CA LEU A 182 12.61 5.74 -3.21
C LEU A 182 12.30 7.17 -3.65
N ARG A 183 12.70 8.14 -2.86
CA ARG A 183 12.56 9.56 -3.21
C ARG A 183 13.79 10.02 -3.98
N ALA A 184 13.60 10.42 -5.24
CA ALA A 184 14.69 10.91 -6.08
C ALA A 184 15.39 12.11 -5.42
N ARG A 185 16.74 12.11 -5.44
CA ARG A 185 17.60 13.14 -4.86
C ARG A 185 17.54 13.28 -3.33
N ALA A 186 16.71 12.50 -2.63
CA ALA A 186 16.60 12.53 -1.18
C ALA A 186 17.08 11.22 -0.54
N THR A 187 16.73 10.06 -1.12
CA THR A 187 17.14 8.77 -0.59
C THR A 187 18.65 8.61 -0.58
N GLN A 188 19.22 8.48 0.62
CA GLN A 188 20.65 8.29 0.80
C GLN A 188 21.05 6.85 0.54
N LYS A 189 22.12 6.63 -0.25
CA LYS A 189 22.65 5.28 -0.55
C LYS A 189 22.99 4.47 0.70
N LYS A 190 23.44 5.13 1.77
CA LYS A 190 23.76 4.47 3.05
C LYS A 190 22.50 3.85 3.67
N ARG A 191 21.41 4.60 3.73
CA ARG A 191 20.13 4.13 4.30
C ARG A 191 19.48 3.06 3.43
N LEU A 192 19.60 3.18 2.10
CA LEU A 192 19.14 2.14 1.19
C LEU A 192 19.85 0.80 1.46
N ARG A 193 21.18 0.82 1.61
CA ARG A 193 21.95 -0.39 1.96
C ARG A 193 21.58 -0.97 3.33
N GLU A 194 21.14 -0.13 4.26
CA GLU A 194 20.64 -0.58 5.56
C GLU A 194 19.32 -1.34 5.40
N VAL A 195 18.41 -0.84 4.55
CA VAL A 195 17.17 -1.54 4.21
C VAL A 195 17.46 -2.86 3.49
N GLU A 196 18.36 -2.87 2.49
CA GLU A 196 18.75 -4.07 1.77
C GLU A 196 19.25 -5.16 2.74
N ARG A 197 20.16 -4.82 3.65
CA ARG A 197 20.66 -5.77 4.66
C ARG A 197 19.57 -6.30 5.58
N LEU A 198 18.67 -5.40 6.05
CA LEU A 198 17.57 -5.79 6.92
C LEU A 198 16.65 -6.80 6.22
N LEU A 199 16.33 -6.58 4.96
CA LEU A 199 15.48 -7.49 4.17
C LEU A 199 16.19 -8.80 3.86
N ASP A 200 17.50 -8.76 3.55
CA ASP A 200 18.33 -9.96 3.36
C ASP A 200 18.41 -10.80 4.64
N ASP A 201 18.63 -10.18 5.80
CA ASP A 201 18.69 -10.85 7.10
C ASP A 201 17.35 -11.52 7.46
N MET A 202 16.24 -10.97 7.02
CA MET A 202 14.89 -11.54 7.20
C MET A 202 14.47 -12.48 6.05
N ASN A 203 15.32 -12.71 5.06
CA ASN A 203 15.02 -13.50 3.86
C ASN A 203 13.79 -13.03 3.08
N VAL A 204 13.52 -11.70 3.05
CA VAL A 204 12.42 -11.12 2.31
C VAL A 204 12.94 -10.48 1.03
N PRO A 205 12.55 -10.97 -0.15
CA PRO A 205 13.05 -10.46 -1.42
C PRO A 205 12.51 -9.07 -1.76
N ILE A 206 13.34 -8.25 -2.40
CA ILE A 206 12.91 -6.99 -3.02
C ILE A 206 12.40 -7.31 -4.42
N PHE A 207 11.10 -7.21 -4.64
CA PHE A 207 10.45 -7.46 -5.93
C PHE A 207 10.63 -6.30 -6.91
N GLY A 208 10.96 -5.12 -6.43
CA GLY A 208 11.21 -3.96 -7.25
C GLY A 208 11.47 -2.70 -6.44
N ALA A 209 11.97 -1.68 -7.13
CA ALA A 209 12.13 -0.35 -6.57
C ALA A 209 11.53 0.71 -7.50
N VAL A 210 10.78 1.66 -6.93
CA VAL A 210 10.19 2.78 -7.65
C VAL A 210 10.89 4.06 -7.26
N LEU A 211 11.55 4.71 -8.23
CA LEU A 211 12.15 6.02 -8.01
C LEU A 211 11.09 7.10 -8.26
N ASN A 212 10.46 7.56 -7.17
CA ASN A 212 9.41 8.57 -7.21
C ASN A 212 9.96 10.00 -7.17
N ARG A 213 9.15 10.98 -7.56
CA ARG A 213 9.49 12.42 -7.59
C ARG A 213 10.73 12.74 -8.44
N TYR A 214 11.05 11.89 -9.40
CA TYR A 214 12.15 12.14 -10.34
C TYR A 214 11.74 13.23 -11.34
N ARG A 215 12.56 14.26 -11.44
CA ARG A 215 12.47 15.30 -12.49
C ARG A 215 13.66 15.12 -13.40
N SER A 216 13.40 14.92 -14.70
CA SER A 216 14.46 14.95 -15.71
C SER A 216 14.91 16.40 -15.90
N ASP A 217 16.17 16.68 -15.63
CA ASP A 217 16.80 17.99 -15.91
C ASP A 217 17.34 18.09 -17.35
N MET A 218 17.03 17.12 -18.21
CA MET A 218 17.39 17.25 -19.61
C MET A 218 16.51 18.33 -20.23
N PRO A 219 17.09 19.44 -20.72
CA PRO A 219 16.37 20.34 -21.59
C PRO A 219 15.92 19.53 -22.80
N PHE A 220 14.62 19.56 -23.09
CA PHE A 220 14.12 19.00 -24.33
C PHE A 220 14.91 19.65 -25.46
N GLY A 221 15.75 18.87 -26.17
CA GLY A 221 16.33 19.28 -27.40
C GLY A 221 15.20 19.70 -28.34
N ARG A 222 15.25 20.93 -28.79
CA ARG A 222 14.47 21.37 -29.95
C ARG A 222 15.10 20.67 -31.15
N ASP A 223 14.35 19.79 -31.77
CA ASP A 223 14.48 19.49 -33.20
C ASP A 223 13.26 20.06 -33.93
#